data_9aeafafce0a67dee3251e720cfda9ccd
#
_entry.id   9aeafafce0a67dee3251e720cfda9ccd
#
_cell.length_a   1.000
_cell.length_b   1.000
_cell.length_c   1.000
_cell.angle_alpha   90.00
_cell.angle_beta   90.00
_cell.angle_gamma   90.00
#
_symmetry.space_group_name_H-M   'P 1'
#
loop_
_entity.id
_entity.type
_entity.pdbx_description
1 polymer ?
#
loop_
_entity_poly.entity_id
_entity_poly.type
_entity_poly.pdbx_seq_one_letter_code
_entity_poly.pdbx_strand_id
1 'polypeptide(L)'
;DQQAITATRVKGGWRFDGHAPWATSWGIADLFAVAAESKAGEVVWGLIPGTASGSVRPTSLPLPVFSATGTVALDFDGCVVADEKVIGVEQLNAWRLTDQRRASIGQPAVLGVAERAIRLLRAAQHDEHDPAGPTADALSDELASTWEQDDAVLTALSDPSSTSVALGAASAHRASCLALAHRSTTALLAAVGGGGMDLSHPAQRLAREAMFYVIQAQTADGR
;
A
#
# COMPACT_ATOMS: atom_id res chain seq x y z
N ASP A 1 -4.52 14.54 -13.26
CA ASP A 1 -5.84 14.04 -12.83
C ASP A 1 -6.04 12.66 -13.46
N GLN A 2 -5.77 11.59 -12.70
CA GLN A 2 -6.14 10.26 -13.13
C GLN A 2 -7.65 10.12 -12.90
N GLN A 3 -8.38 9.93 -13.98
CA GLN A 3 -9.82 9.81 -13.96
C GLN A 3 -10.17 8.48 -13.26
N ALA A 4 -10.88 8.56 -12.12
CA ALA A 4 -11.38 7.39 -11.41
C ALA A 4 -12.26 6.55 -12.35
N ILE A 5 -12.38 5.26 -12.07
CA ILE A 5 -13.31 4.41 -12.82
C ILE A 5 -14.73 4.91 -12.54
N THR A 6 -15.49 5.17 -13.61
CA THR A 6 -16.89 5.62 -13.52
C THR A 6 -17.84 4.47 -13.77
N ALA A 7 -18.97 4.45 -13.03
CA ALA A 7 -20.05 3.49 -13.20
C ALA A 7 -21.29 4.18 -13.77
N THR A 8 -21.81 3.66 -14.87
CA THR A 8 -23.07 4.11 -15.48
C THR A 8 -24.08 2.97 -15.49
N ARG A 9 -25.30 3.18 -14.95
CA ARG A 9 -26.34 2.18 -14.97
C ARG A 9 -26.78 1.87 -16.39
N VAL A 10 -26.84 0.59 -16.76
CA VAL A 10 -27.32 0.09 -18.05
C VAL A 10 -28.34 -1.02 -17.83
N LYS A 11 -28.99 -1.49 -18.90
CA LYS A 11 -29.94 -2.58 -18.78
C LYS A 11 -29.24 -3.87 -18.32
N GLY A 12 -29.57 -4.37 -17.14
CA GLY A 12 -29.08 -5.63 -16.59
C GLY A 12 -27.69 -5.53 -15.92
N GLY A 13 -27.21 -4.29 -15.63
CA GLY A 13 -25.90 -4.14 -14.97
C GLY A 13 -25.38 -2.72 -14.92
N TRP A 14 -24.07 -2.60 -14.80
CA TRP A 14 -23.33 -1.34 -14.77
C TRP A 14 -22.21 -1.36 -15.80
N ARG A 15 -22.04 -0.28 -16.52
CA ARG A 15 -20.92 -0.05 -17.42
C ARG A 15 -19.82 0.70 -16.70
N PHE A 16 -18.61 0.14 -16.70
CA PHE A 16 -17.40 0.73 -16.14
C PHE A 16 -16.54 1.30 -17.26
N ASP A 17 -16.11 2.56 -17.09
CA ASP A 17 -15.20 3.28 -17.98
C ASP A 17 -14.16 4.01 -17.14
N GLY A 18 -12.89 4.03 -17.55
CA GLY A 18 -11.83 4.76 -16.88
C GLY A 18 -10.56 3.97 -16.70
N HIS A 19 -9.77 4.32 -15.69
CA HIS A 19 -8.42 3.80 -15.49
C HIS A 19 -8.17 3.43 -14.03
N ALA A 20 -7.65 2.22 -13.79
CA ALA A 20 -7.05 1.82 -12.51
C ALA A 20 -5.54 1.81 -12.67
N PRO A 21 -4.79 2.71 -11.99
CA PRO A 21 -3.35 2.79 -12.15
C PRO A 21 -2.60 1.58 -11.58
N TRP A 22 -3.23 0.85 -10.65
CA TRP A 22 -2.63 -0.28 -9.95
C TRP A 22 -3.67 -1.37 -9.72
N ALA A 23 -3.46 -2.53 -10.34
CA ALA A 23 -4.21 -3.75 -10.08
C ALA A 23 -3.21 -4.89 -9.84
N THR A 24 -3.11 -5.31 -8.60
CA THR A 24 -2.17 -6.35 -8.16
C THR A 24 -2.76 -7.73 -8.38
N SER A 25 -1.92 -8.74 -8.66
CA SER A 25 -2.30 -10.15 -8.91
C SER A 25 -2.96 -10.40 -10.27
N TRP A 26 -2.71 -9.53 -11.26
CA TRP A 26 -3.16 -9.79 -12.63
C TRP A 26 -2.47 -11.03 -13.21
N GLY A 27 -3.26 -11.94 -13.80
CA GLY A 27 -2.78 -13.23 -14.28
C GLY A 27 -2.51 -14.27 -13.17
N ILE A 28 -2.83 -13.93 -11.90
CA ILE A 28 -2.73 -14.82 -10.74
C ILE A 28 -4.12 -15.05 -10.14
N ALA A 29 -4.89 -13.97 -9.93
CA ALA A 29 -6.24 -14.05 -9.43
C ALA A 29 -7.25 -14.27 -10.57
N ASP A 30 -8.24 -15.13 -10.34
CA ASP A 30 -9.31 -15.41 -11.31
C ASP A 30 -10.31 -14.25 -11.42
N LEU A 31 -10.55 -13.53 -10.31
CA LEU A 31 -11.51 -12.45 -10.20
C LEU A 31 -10.92 -11.23 -9.50
N PHE A 32 -11.34 -10.05 -9.92
CA PHE A 32 -11.04 -8.76 -9.31
C PHE A 32 -12.30 -8.07 -8.85
N ALA A 33 -12.31 -7.59 -7.60
CA ALA A 33 -13.29 -6.63 -7.13
C ALA A 33 -12.84 -5.22 -7.55
N VAL A 34 -13.64 -4.54 -8.36
CA VAL A 34 -13.35 -3.20 -8.86
C VAL A 34 -14.38 -2.23 -8.34
N ALA A 35 -13.92 -1.11 -7.78
CA ALA A 35 -14.74 0.00 -7.34
C ALA A 35 -14.87 1.04 -8.46
N ALA A 36 -16.09 1.48 -8.75
CA ALA A 36 -16.36 2.53 -9.74
C ALA A 36 -17.35 3.54 -9.18
N GLU A 37 -17.13 4.84 -9.44
CA GLU A 37 -17.98 5.92 -8.94
C GLU A 37 -19.15 6.19 -9.88
N SER A 38 -20.37 6.21 -9.37
CA SER A 38 -21.56 6.60 -10.11
C SER A 38 -21.83 8.11 -10.03
N LYS A 39 -22.52 8.66 -11.02
CA LYS A 39 -22.98 10.07 -10.99
C LYS A 39 -23.98 10.34 -9.86
N ALA A 40 -24.57 9.31 -9.27
CA ALA A 40 -25.47 9.43 -8.11
C ALA A 40 -24.72 9.58 -6.77
N GLY A 41 -23.38 9.60 -6.78
CA GLY A 41 -22.57 9.69 -5.56
C GLY A 41 -22.47 8.37 -4.82
N GLU A 42 -22.44 7.27 -5.55
CA GLU A 42 -22.30 5.92 -5.02
C GLU A 42 -20.99 5.29 -5.51
N VAL A 43 -20.47 4.35 -4.77
CA VAL A 43 -19.41 3.42 -5.20
C VAL A 43 -20.06 2.07 -5.49
N VAL A 44 -19.89 1.61 -6.72
CA VAL A 44 -20.36 0.31 -7.19
C VAL A 44 -19.20 -0.66 -7.22
N TRP A 45 -19.29 -1.74 -6.48
CA TRP A 45 -18.32 -2.81 -6.44
C TRP A 45 -18.71 -3.94 -7.38
N GLY A 46 -17.93 -4.15 -8.42
CA GLY A 46 -18.18 -5.19 -9.42
C GLY A 46 -17.08 -6.23 -9.49
N LEU A 47 -17.45 -7.48 -9.72
CA LEU A 47 -16.50 -8.56 -10.00
C LEU A 47 -16.25 -8.66 -11.50
N ILE A 48 -14.97 -8.61 -11.89
CA ILE A 48 -14.53 -8.84 -13.27
C ILE A 48 -13.54 -10.01 -13.33
N PRO A 49 -13.45 -10.73 -14.47
CA PRO A 49 -12.44 -11.74 -14.68
C PRO A 49 -11.01 -11.15 -14.65
N GLY A 50 -10.04 -11.88 -14.10
CA GLY A 50 -8.62 -11.54 -14.09
C GLY A 50 -7.91 -11.76 -15.42
N THR A 51 -8.63 -11.57 -16.53
CA THR A 51 -8.14 -11.78 -17.90
C THR A 51 -8.49 -10.60 -18.79
N ALA A 52 -7.61 -10.32 -19.75
CA ALA A 52 -7.86 -9.27 -20.74
C ALA A 52 -9.08 -9.58 -21.61
N SER A 53 -9.82 -8.52 -21.97
CA SER A 53 -10.97 -8.60 -22.88
C SER A 53 -10.98 -7.39 -23.82
N GLY A 54 -11.97 -7.31 -24.71
CA GLY A 54 -12.14 -6.13 -25.55
C GLY A 54 -12.43 -4.85 -24.76
N SER A 55 -12.96 -4.98 -23.52
CA SER A 55 -13.34 -3.86 -22.66
C SER A 55 -12.45 -3.69 -21.43
N VAL A 56 -11.49 -4.59 -21.16
CA VAL A 56 -10.51 -4.50 -20.06
C VAL A 56 -9.13 -4.79 -20.61
N ARG A 57 -8.27 -3.78 -20.59
CA ARG A 57 -6.92 -3.86 -21.15
C ARG A 57 -5.86 -3.64 -20.07
N PRO A 58 -5.01 -4.65 -19.76
CA PRO A 58 -3.89 -4.51 -18.85
C PRO A 58 -2.70 -3.86 -19.55
N THR A 59 -1.99 -2.99 -18.81
CA THR A 59 -0.68 -2.46 -19.20
C THR A 59 0.33 -2.82 -18.12
N SER A 60 1.41 -3.51 -18.50
CA SER A 60 2.48 -3.91 -17.58
C SER A 60 3.18 -2.69 -17.00
N LEU A 61 3.49 -2.73 -15.71
CA LEU A 61 4.21 -1.68 -15.00
C LEU A 61 5.64 -2.17 -14.69
N PRO A 62 6.69 -1.45 -15.15
CA PRO A 62 8.08 -1.77 -14.84
C PRO A 62 8.43 -1.32 -13.42
N LEU A 63 7.91 -2.03 -12.41
CA LEU A 63 8.10 -1.68 -11.01
C LEU A 63 9.50 -2.06 -10.52
N PRO A 64 10.17 -1.21 -9.71
CA PRO A 64 11.49 -1.49 -9.15
C PRO A 64 11.42 -2.53 -8.02
N VAL A 65 10.23 -2.86 -7.53
CA VAL A 65 9.98 -3.80 -6.43
C VAL A 65 8.64 -4.50 -6.67
N PHE A 66 8.46 -5.68 -6.07
CA PHE A 66 7.24 -6.49 -6.20
C PHE A 66 6.86 -6.89 -7.64
N SER A 67 7.84 -7.05 -8.52
CA SER A 67 7.60 -7.47 -9.91
C SER A 67 6.86 -8.82 -10.01
N ALA A 68 7.04 -9.70 -9.02
CA ALA A 68 6.36 -11.00 -8.97
C ALA A 68 4.87 -10.92 -8.57
N THR A 69 4.36 -9.75 -8.17
CA THR A 69 2.96 -9.59 -7.78
C THR A 69 1.99 -9.49 -8.96
N GLY A 70 2.49 -9.44 -10.19
CA GLY A 70 1.66 -9.28 -11.38
C GLY A 70 0.86 -7.96 -11.36
N THR A 71 1.46 -6.87 -10.86
CA THR A 71 0.78 -5.55 -10.82
C THR A 71 0.81 -4.90 -12.20
N VAL A 72 -0.37 -4.47 -12.65
CA VAL A 72 -0.59 -3.79 -13.93
C VAL A 72 -1.44 -2.55 -13.75
N ALA A 73 -1.48 -1.66 -14.74
CA ALA A 73 -2.56 -0.70 -14.89
C ALA A 73 -3.69 -1.35 -15.71
N LEU A 74 -4.95 -0.97 -15.43
CA LEU A 74 -6.12 -1.47 -16.18
C LEU A 74 -6.90 -0.30 -16.79
N ASP A 75 -7.15 -0.38 -18.08
CA ASP A 75 -8.08 0.51 -18.79
C ASP A 75 -9.41 -0.19 -18.99
N PHE A 76 -10.49 0.51 -18.64
CA PHE A 76 -11.87 0.09 -18.80
C PHE A 76 -12.51 0.91 -19.93
N ASP A 77 -13.06 0.22 -20.93
CA ASP A 77 -13.69 0.81 -22.09
C ASP A 77 -15.02 0.08 -22.32
N GLY A 78 -16.08 0.59 -21.68
CA GLY A 78 -17.40 0.00 -21.76
C GLY A 78 -17.51 -1.39 -21.12
N CYS A 79 -16.76 -1.70 -20.06
CA CYS A 79 -16.84 -2.97 -19.37
C CYS A 79 -18.18 -3.12 -18.65
N VAL A 80 -19.03 -4.03 -19.10
CA VAL A 80 -20.34 -4.28 -18.48
C VAL A 80 -20.20 -5.34 -17.38
N VAL A 81 -20.55 -4.94 -16.16
CA VAL A 81 -20.67 -5.80 -14.98
C VAL A 81 -22.16 -6.09 -14.79
N ALA A 82 -22.56 -7.34 -14.99
CA ALA A 82 -23.95 -7.77 -14.82
C ALA A 82 -24.40 -7.67 -13.36
N ASP A 83 -25.69 -7.50 -13.10
CA ASP A 83 -26.25 -7.29 -11.76
C ASP A 83 -25.84 -8.39 -10.77
N GLU A 84 -25.76 -9.65 -11.21
CA GLU A 84 -25.31 -10.79 -10.39
C GLU A 84 -23.83 -10.78 -10.05
N LYS A 85 -23.02 -9.92 -10.69
CA LYS A 85 -21.61 -9.70 -10.42
C LYS A 85 -21.34 -8.44 -9.58
N VAL A 86 -22.40 -7.69 -9.24
CA VAL A 86 -22.30 -6.56 -8.33
C VAL A 86 -22.34 -7.07 -6.90
N ILE A 87 -21.26 -6.87 -6.17
CA ILE A 87 -21.10 -7.35 -4.79
C ILE A 87 -21.43 -6.30 -3.73
N GLY A 88 -21.61 -5.05 -4.12
CA GLY A 88 -22.01 -3.97 -3.23
C GLY A 88 -22.24 -2.65 -3.94
N VAL A 89 -23.11 -1.84 -3.35
CA VAL A 89 -23.29 -0.42 -3.70
C VAL A 89 -23.39 0.34 -2.40
N GLU A 90 -22.55 1.35 -2.23
CA GLU A 90 -22.51 2.15 -1.01
C GLU A 90 -22.36 3.64 -1.33
N GLN A 91 -22.71 4.50 -0.39
CA GLN A 91 -22.55 5.94 -0.57
C GLN A 91 -21.07 6.33 -0.61
N LEU A 92 -20.67 7.12 -1.60
CA LEU A 92 -19.29 7.53 -1.85
C LEU A 92 -18.64 8.17 -0.61
N ASN A 93 -19.37 9.02 0.12
CA ASN A 93 -18.86 9.66 1.32
C ASN A 93 -18.59 8.66 2.46
N ALA A 94 -19.44 7.64 2.62
CA ALA A 94 -19.24 6.58 3.61
C ALA A 94 -18.03 5.71 3.25
N TRP A 95 -17.90 5.37 1.97
CA TRP A 95 -16.74 4.65 1.47
C TRP A 95 -15.44 5.43 1.68
N ARG A 96 -15.40 6.73 1.31
CA ARG A 96 -14.22 7.58 1.50
C ARG A 96 -13.76 7.65 2.94
N LEU A 97 -14.69 7.76 3.89
CA LEU A 97 -14.35 7.74 5.32
C LEU A 97 -13.74 6.40 5.75
N THR A 98 -14.29 5.30 5.25
CA THR A 98 -13.75 3.95 5.53
C THR A 98 -12.37 3.77 4.90
N ASP A 99 -12.18 4.25 3.68
CA ASP A 99 -10.90 4.18 2.97
C ASP A 99 -9.83 5.02 3.67
N GLN A 100 -10.17 6.25 4.08
CA GLN A 100 -9.29 7.11 4.86
C GLN A 100 -8.85 6.46 6.17
N ARG A 101 -9.76 5.81 6.90
CA ARG A 101 -9.43 5.06 8.12
C ARG A 101 -8.44 3.94 7.82
N ARG A 102 -8.70 3.13 6.78
CA ARG A 102 -7.79 2.03 6.36
C ARG A 102 -6.42 2.55 5.95
N ALA A 103 -6.38 3.66 5.21
CA ALA A 103 -5.13 4.28 4.77
C ALA A 103 -4.31 4.87 5.92
N SER A 104 -4.96 5.28 7.01
CA SER A 104 -4.30 5.83 8.20
C SER A 104 -3.72 4.76 9.13
N ILE A 105 -4.13 3.50 9.00
CA ILE A 105 -3.60 2.41 9.81
C ILE A 105 -2.13 2.19 9.48
N GLY A 106 -1.29 2.13 10.52
CA GLY A 106 0.10 1.69 10.40
C GLY A 106 0.16 0.32 9.72
N GLN A 107 1.17 0.12 8.89
CA GLN A 107 1.30 -1.16 8.21
C GLN A 107 2.37 -1.99 8.90
N PRO A 108 2.02 -3.10 9.58
CA PRO A 108 2.99 -4.00 10.21
C PRO A 108 4.12 -4.44 9.27
N ALA A 109 3.81 -4.54 7.97
CA ALA A 109 4.80 -4.86 6.94
C ALA A 109 5.93 -3.82 6.85
N VAL A 110 5.65 -2.54 7.07
CA VAL A 110 6.66 -1.46 7.09
C VAL A 110 7.62 -1.66 8.26
N LEU A 111 7.08 -1.96 9.44
CA LEU A 111 7.90 -2.24 10.63
C LEU A 111 8.70 -3.53 10.47
N GLY A 112 8.15 -4.53 9.78
CA GLY A 112 8.89 -5.75 9.40
C GLY A 112 10.08 -5.48 8.49
N VAL A 113 9.98 -4.51 7.57
CA VAL A 113 11.11 -4.05 6.75
C VAL A 113 12.18 -3.40 7.62
N ALA A 114 11.78 -2.51 8.55
CA ALA A 114 12.69 -1.88 9.50
C ALA A 114 13.41 -2.93 10.37
N GLU A 115 12.65 -3.84 10.96
CA GLU A 115 13.19 -4.92 11.80
C GLU A 115 14.22 -5.77 11.06
N ARG A 116 13.89 -6.19 9.82
CA ARG A 116 14.81 -6.98 9.02
C ARG A 116 16.08 -6.20 8.66
N ALA A 117 15.95 -4.91 8.35
CA ALA A 117 17.11 -4.05 8.07
C ALA A 117 18.01 -3.89 9.29
N ILE A 118 17.43 -3.66 10.48
CA ILE A 118 18.14 -3.54 11.74
C ILE A 118 18.90 -4.83 12.08
N ARG A 119 18.26 -6.00 11.92
CA ARG A 119 18.93 -7.29 12.14
C ARG A 119 20.12 -7.50 11.21
N LEU A 120 20.00 -7.12 9.94
CA LEU A 120 21.10 -7.21 8.99
C LEU A 120 22.19 -6.17 9.26
N LEU A 121 21.83 -4.96 9.70
CA LEU A 121 22.77 -3.94 10.11
C LEU A 121 23.63 -4.42 11.28
N ARG A 122 23.01 -5.01 12.30
CA ARG A 122 23.74 -5.59 13.44
C ARG A 122 24.68 -6.73 12.99
N ALA A 123 24.24 -7.56 12.05
CA ALA A 123 25.05 -8.63 11.51
C ALA A 123 26.21 -8.16 10.60
N ALA A 124 26.14 -6.93 10.09
CA ALA A 124 27.19 -6.31 9.29
C ALA A 124 28.28 -5.63 10.13
N GLN A 125 28.12 -5.55 11.44
CA GLN A 125 29.11 -5.02 12.35
C GLN A 125 30.43 -5.84 12.26
N HIS A 126 31.55 -5.17 12.05
CA HIS A 126 32.86 -5.81 11.89
C HIS A 126 33.63 -5.94 13.20
N ASP A 127 33.54 -4.93 14.07
CA ASP A 127 34.21 -4.90 15.37
C ASP A 127 33.43 -4.04 16.37
N GLU A 128 33.94 -3.92 17.62
CA GLU A 128 33.26 -3.18 18.69
C GLU A 128 33.23 -1.66 18.48
N HIS A 129 34.05 -1.13 17.60
CA HIS A 129 34.10 0.30 17.26
C HIS A 129 33.28 0.65 16.02
N ASP A 130 32.73 -0.36 15.35
CA ASP A 130 31.91 -0.18 14.16
C ASP A 130 30.60 0.53 14.54
N PRO A 131 30.26 1.68 13.92
CA PRO A 131 29.06 2.43 14.23
C PRO A 131 27.76 1.67 13.87
N ALA A 132 27.83 0.57 13.15
CA ALA A 132 26.66 -0.27 12.81
C ALA A 132 25.99 -0.83 14.07
N GLY A 133 26.77 -1.25 15.08
CA GLY A 133 26.24 -1.78 16.34
C GLY A 133 25.40 -0.77 17.11
N PRO A 134 25.96 0.35 17.58
CA PRO A 134 25.21 1.39 18.29
C PRO A 134 24.03 1.94 17.48
N THR A 135 24.17 2.05 16.16
CA THR A 135 23.07 2.47 15.27
C THR A 135 21.94 1.44 15.27
N ALA A 136 22.27 0.15 15.18
CA ALA A 136 21.27 -0.91 15.23
C ALA A 136 20.55 -0.96 16.59
N ASP A 137 21.24 -0.67 17.69
CA ASP A 137 20.64 -0.62 19.02
C ASP A 137 19.64 0.53 19.14
N ALA A 138 20.04 1.74 18.76
CA ALA A 138 19.14 2.90 18.77
C ALA A 138 17.90 2.72 17.91
N LEU A 139 18.06 2.14 16.70
CA LEU A 139 16.93 1.84 15.81
C LEU A 139 16.04 0.71 16.38
N SER A 140 16.61 -0.25 17.12
CA SER A 140 15.84 -1.30 17.80
C SER A 140 14.95 -0.75 18.91
N ASP A 141 15.49 0.17 19.72
CA ASP A 141 14.74 0.81 20.80
C ASP A 141 13.58 1.63 20.24
N GLU A 142 13.83 2.36 19.15
CA GLU A 142 12.78 3.11 18.46
C GLU A 142 11.73 2.16 17.83
N LEU A 143 12.14 1.04 17.26
CA LEU A 143 11.23 0.04 16.71
C LEU A 143 10.31 -0.54 17.79
N ALA A 144 10.85 -0.86 18.97
CA ALA A 144 10.06 -1.35 20.10
C ALA A 144 9.00 -0.33 20.53
N SER A 145 9.39 0.93 20.71
CA SER A 145 8.46 2.02 21.03
C SER A 145 7.39 2.24 19.94
N THR A 146 7.78 2.08 18.67
CA THR A 146 6.85 2.24 17.54
C THR A 146 5.82 1.11 17.52
N TRP A 147 6.19 -0.12 17.84
CA TRP A 147 5.26 -1.25 17.99
C TRP A 147 4.25 -1.04 19.12
N GLU A 148 4.68 -0.52 20.26
CA GLU A 148 3.79 -0.20 21.38
C GLU A 148 2.75 0.87 20.98
N GLN A 149 3.17 1.87 20.20
CA GLN A 149 2.27 2.90 19.67
C GLN A 149 1.29 2.36 18.63
N ASP A 150 1.70 1.39 17.80
CA ASP A 150 0.84 0.79 16.77
C ASP A 150 -0.39 0.13 17.38
N ASP A 151 -0.22 -0.64 18.45
CA ASP A 151 -1.32 -1.26 19.19
C ASP A 151 -2.33 -0.23 19.76
N ALA A 152 -1.83 0.87 20.30
CA ALA A 152 -2.66 1.95 20.82
C ALA A 152 -3.45 2.66 19.71
N VAL A 153 -2.82 2.91 18.56
CA VAL A 153 -3.44 3.53 17.38
C VAL A 153 -4.51 2.61 16.80
N LEU A 154 -4.23 1.32 16.64
CA LEU A 154 -5.18 0.33 16.13
C LEU A 154 -6.40 0.23 17.05
N THR A 155 -6.20 0.23 18.36
CA THR A 155 -7.28 0.23 19.35
C THR A 155 -8.17 1.47 19.20
N ALA A 156 -7.56 2.66 19.10
CA ALA A 156 -8.30 3.93 18.94
C ALA A 156 -9.07 3.99 17.61
N LEU A 157 -8.54 3.44 16.51
CA LEU A 157 -9.21 3.41 15.21
C LEU A 157 -10.30 2.34 15.11
N SER A 158 -10.27 1.32 15.97
CA SER A 158 -11.30 0.27 16.02
C SER A 158 -12.63 0.77 16.57
N ASP A 159 -12.63 1.90 17.27
CA ASP A 159 -13.84 2.56 17.72
C ASP A 159 -14.54 3.24 16.50
N PRO A 160 -15.80 2.86 16.18
CA PRO A 160 -16.57 3.50 15.10
C PRO A 160 -16.76 5.02 15.28
N SER A 161 -16.69 5.51 16.52
CA SER A 161 -16.78 6.93 16.87
C SER A 161 -15.45 7.69 16.78
N SER A 162 -14.38 7.06 16.23
CA SER A 162 -13.05 7.68 16.10
C SER A 162 -13.13 9.08 15.51
N THR A 163 -12.55 10.03 16.21
CA THR A 163 -12.56 11.44 15.84
C THR A 163 -11.51 11.76 14.78
N SER A 164 -11.59 12.94 14.18
CA SER A 164 -10.56 13.50 13.30
C SER A 164 -9.18 13.57 13.99
N VAL A 165 -9.16 13.74 15.32
CA VAL A 165 -7.92 13.73 16.12
C VAL A 165 -7.28 12.35 16.11
N ALA A 166 -8.05 11.26 16.27
CA ALA A 166 -7.54 9.90 16.20
C ALA A 166 -7.00 9.57 14.81
N LEU A 167 -7.68 10.01 13.74
CA LEU A 167 -7.19 9.85 12.36
C LEU A 167 -5.89 10.62 12.13
N GLY A 168 -5.78 11.85 12.65
CA GLY A 168 -4.55 12.64 12.59
C GLY A 168 -3.38 11.96 13.32
N ALA A 169 -3.62 11.42 14.53
CA ALA A 169 -2.62 10.67 15.29
C ALA A 169 -2.17 9.41 14.55
N ALA A 170 -3.10 8.68 13.94
CA ALA A 170 -2.80 7.50 13.14
C ALA A 170 -1.95 7.84 11.90
N SER A 171 -2.26 8.92 11.21
CA SER A 171 -1.46 9.39 10.05
C SER A 171 -0.05 9.80 10.47
N ALA A 172 0.09 10.48 11.61
CA ALA A 172 1.40 10.85 12.15
C ALA A 172 2.21 9.59 12.56
N HIS A 173 1.58 8.62 13.21
CA HIS A 173 2.21 7.35 13.55
C HIS A 173 2.68 6.59 12.29
N ARG A 174 1.82 6.51 11.26
CA ARG A 174 2.20 5.94 9.97
C ARG A 174 3.44 6.61 9.37
N ALA A 175 3.52 7.94 9.42
CA ALA A 175 4.69 8.68 8.95
C ALA A 175 5.95 8.30 9.74
N SER A 176 5.85 8.10 11.06
CA SER A 176 6.95 7.64 11.91
C SER A 176 7.42 6.23 11.53
N CYS A 177 6.49 5.29 11.28
CA CYS A 177 6.82 3.94 10.81
C CYS A 177 7.59 3.97 9.48
N LEU A 178 7.15 4.78 8.52
CA LEU A 178 7.81 4.95 7.23
C LEU A 178 9.21 5.56 7.39
N ALA A 179 9.35 6.60 8.22
CA ALA A 179 10.63 7.23 8.49
C ALA A 179 11.62 6.26 9.14
N LEU A 180 11.16 5.43 10.08
CA LEU A 180 11.99 4.39 10.70
C LEU A 180 12.47 3.37 9.68
N ALA A 181 11.58 2.86 8.81
CA ALA A 181 11.96 1.90 7.76
C ALA A 181 13.00 2.48 6.80
N HIS A 182 12.84 3.75 6.39
CA HIS A 182 13.83 4.43 5.53
C HIS A 182 15.17 4.61 6.21
N ARG A 183 15.21 5.05 7.45
CA ARG A 183 16.47 5.21 8.20
C ARG A 183 17.18 3.87 8.41
N SER A 184 16.44 2.84 8.77
CA SER A 184 16.96 1.49 8.98
C SER A 184 17.56 0.90 7.70
N THR A 185 16.87 1.03 6.57
CA THR A 185 17.37 0.52 5.28
C THR A 185 18.52 1.34 4.74
N THR A 186 18.54 2.67 4.97
CA THR A 186 19.66 3.55 4.60
C THR A 186 20.91 3.24 5.43
N ALA A 187 20.76 3.04 6.75
CA ALA A 187 21.87 2.65 7.61
C ALA A 187 22.47 1.29 7.18
N LEU A 188 21.61 0.33 6.82
CA LEU A 188 22.07 -0.96 6.30
C LEU A 188 22.84 -0.80 4.99
N LEU A 189 22.34 0.00 4.03
CA LEU A 189 23.06 0.25 2.77
C LEU A 189 24.43 0.88 3.02
N ALA A 190 24.50 1.85 3.95
CA ALA A 190 25.76 2.50 4.31
C ALA A 190 26.76 1.50 4.91
N ALA A 191 26.33 0.63 5.79
CA ALA A 191 27.18 -0.38 6.42
C ALA A 191 27.68 -1.44 5.43
N VAL A 192 26.85 -1.86 4.48
CA VAL A 192 27.22 -2.85 3.44
C VAL A 192 28.09 -2.23 2.34
N GLY A 193 27.98 -0.91 2.13
CA GLY A 193 28.74 -0.20 1.10
C GLY A 193 28.34 -0.61 -0.32
N GLY A 194 29.33 -0.64 -1.24
CA GLY A 194 29.09 -0.89 -2.67
C GLY A 194 28.36 -2.20 -2.98
N GLY A 195 28.55 -3.26 -2.20
CA GLY A 195 27.83 -4.52 -2.34
C GLY A 195 26.31 -4.39 -2.18
N GLY A 196 25.87 -3.40 -1.40
CA GLY A 196 24.46 -3.09 -1.23
C GLY A 196 23.76 -2.52 -2.47
N MET A 197 24.50 -2.18 -3.51
CA MET A 197 23.93 -1.72 -4.79
C MET A 197 23.57 -2.88 -5.74
N ASP A 198 23.99 -4.10 -5.45
CA ASP A 198 23.58 -5.28 -6.19
C ASP A 198 22.07 -5.53 -5.97
N LEU A 199 21.31 -5.68 -7.07
CA LEU A 199 19.86 -5.91 -7.03
C LEU A 199 19.47 -7.21 -6.31
N SER A 200 20.36 -8.19 -6.26
CA SER A 200 20.17 -9.45 -5.54
C SER A 200 20.44 -9.32 -4.02
N HIS A 201 21.15 -8.27 -3.59
CA HIS A 201 21.49 -8.09 -2.19
C HIS A 201 20.27 -7.71 -1.34
N PRO A 202 20.08 -8.32 -0.15
CA PRO A 202 18.93 -8.03 0.72
C PRO A 202 18.78 -6.55 1.10
N ALA A 203 19.88 -5.82 1.29
CA ALA A 203 19.83 -4.38 1.61
C ALA A 203 19.15 -3.58 0.50
N GLN A 204 19.48 -3.88 -0.78
CA GLN A 204 18.88 -3.23 -1.93
C GLN A 204 17.37 -3.53 -2.04
N ARG A 205 16.98 -4.78 -1.80
CA ARG A 205 15.58 -5.17 -1.80
C ARG A 205 14.79 -4.42 -0.73
N LEU A 206 15.28 -4.42 0.52
CA LEU A 206 14.61 -3.75 1.65
C LEU A 206 14.48 -2.23 1.43
N ALA A 207 15.49 -1.58 0.86
CA ALA A 207 15.42 -0.16 0.52
C ALA A 207 14.32 0.14 -0.50
N ARG A 208 14.15 -0.70 -1.53
CA ARG A 208 13.08 -0.56 -2.52
C ARG A 208 11.71 -0.85 -1.93
N GLU A 209 11.60 -1.84 -1.03
CA GLU A 209 10.36 -2.11 -0.29
C GLU A 209 9.97 -0.91 0.57
N ALA A 210 10.89 -0.32 1.33
CA ALA A 210 10.64 0.89 2.12
C ALA A 210 10.14 2.05 1.24
N MET A 211 10.77 2.27 0.07
CA MET A 211 10.35 3.29 -0.89
C MET A 211 8.92 3.05 -1.40
N PHE A 212 8.54 1.80 -1.67
CA PHE A 212 7.19 1.47 -2.13
C PHE A 212 6.12 1.83 -1.09
N TYR A 213 6.38 1.57 0.19
CA TYR A 213 5.41 1.84 1.25
C TYR A 213 5.08 3.34 1.42
N VAL A 214 5.94 4.23 0.95
CA VAL A 214 5.65 5.68 0.95
C VAL A 214 4.44 5.99 0.07
N ILE A 215 4.31 5.30 -1.07
CA ILE A 215 3.23 5.56 -2.04
C ILE A 215 2.02 4.64 -1.85
N GLN A 216 2.18 3.54 -1.10
CA GLN A 216 1.08 2.61 -0.86
C GLN A 216 0.00 3.26 0.00
N ALA A 217 -1.28 3.06 -0.37
CA ALA A 217 -2.43 3.57 0.36
C ALA A 217 -2.42 5.10 0.59
N GLN A 218 -1.81 5.88 -0.33
CA GLN A 218 -1.99 7.32 -0.34
C GLN A 218 -3.38 7.66 -0.88
N THR A 219 -4.22 8.24 -0.03
CA THR A 219 -5.49 8.84 -0.44
C THR A 219 -5.29 10.27 -0.94
N ALA A 220 -6.28 10.82 -1.65
CA ALA A 220 -6.22 12.20 -2.16
C ALA A 220 -6.03 13.24 -1.03
N ASP A 221 -6.53 12.94 0.16
CA ASP A 221 -6.48 13.81 1.35
C ASP A 221 -5.19 13.62 2.18
N GLY A 222 -4.35 12.65 1.84
CA GLY A 222 -3.09 12.31 2.54
C GLY A 222 -1.81 12.78 1.82
N ARG A 223 -1.94 13.67 0.82
CA ARG A 223 -0.81 14.23 0.07
C ARG A 223 -0.40 15.60 0.59
#